data_32f447b2b049827fe3db14f4bec34ecc
#
_entry.id   32f447b2b049827fe3db14f4bec34ecc
#
_cell.length_a   1.000
_cell.length_b   1.000
_cell.length_c   1.000
_cell.angle_alpha   90.00
_cell.angle_beta   90.00
_cell.angle_gamma   90.00
#
_symmetry.space_group_name_H-M   'P 1'
#
loop_
_entity.id
_entity.type
_entity.pdbx_description
1 polymer ?
#
loop_
_entity_poly.entity_id
_entity_poly.type
_entity_poly.pdbx_seq_one_letter_code
_entity_poly.pdbx_strand_id
1 'polypeptide(L)'
;MNQTVQEDTPQREGRQGMIDIFTRILLESVDRREQGTRFEQAVAWFLRHDPAWTERITAVWPWDEAPTNDGQADTGIDLVGLDTDGSYWAIQAKCYSKAKLAMGDVSTFFAKSLIDDRYQHYMIADTAAGFTSTLEDYINDYPGKDIVRLDLDTMRDANIDWGAFIDGTQSAERKTYDPRPHQREAIDAVETELAQADRCSLIMACGTGKTLTALRLTEEMVGDGGTVLFLAPSISLVSQSMRDWVNQTRSRINVYVVCSDGKASKVSDEAYGRLSDIPFPATTNPLTVAQRFKVRDDALNVVFSTYQSIQVIHDAQQLGLTDFDLTICDEAHRTTGVMDGETAFQKVHDPDFIRSAKRLFMTATPR
;
A
#
# COMPACT_ATOMS: atom_id res chain seq x y z
N MET A 1 -32.44 23.96 -23.28
CA MET A 1 -31.44 23.08 -23.93
C MET A 1 -30.57 22.52 -22.83
N ASN A 2 -30.92 21.34 -22.34
CA ASN A 2 -30.11 20.61 -21.34
C ASN A 2 -29.03 19.84 -22.08
N GLN A 3 -27.79 20.25 -21.95
CA GLN A 3 -26.67 19.41 -22.30
C GLN A 3 -26.32 18.53 -21.10
N THR A 4 -26.67 17.26 -21.21
CA THR A 4 -26.24 16.20 -20.32
C THR A 4 -24.74 16.01 -20.56
N VAL A 5 -23.92 16.40 -19.60
CA VAL A 5 -22.48 16.07 -19.60
C VAL A 5 -22.38 14.58 -19.33
N GLN A 6 -21.99 13.80 -20.32
CA GLN A 6 -21.58 12.41 -20.14
C GLN A 6 -20.30 12.41 -19.32
N GLU A 7 -20.37 11.86 -18.12
CA GLU A 7 -19.20 11.49 -17.32
C GLU A 7 -18.50 10.30 -18.00
N ASP A 8 -17.49 10.59 -18.80
CA ASP A 8 -16.51 9.59 -19.23
C ASP A 8 -15.63 9.23 -18.03
N THR A 9 -15.90 8.10 -17.45
CA THR A 9 -15.09 7.53 -16.37
C THR A 9 -14.13 6.50 -16.97
N PRO A 10 -12.83 6.81 -17.19
CA PRO A 10 -11.84 5.88 -17.74
C PRO A 10 -11.61 4.63 -16.87
N GLN A 11 -12.03 4.68 -15.58
CA GLN A 11 -11.94 3.56 -14.65
C GLN A 11 -12.78 2.34 -15.03
N ARG A 12 -13.78 2.46 -15.92
CA ARG A 12 -14.62 1.32 -16.32
C ARG A 12 -13.96 0.41 -17.35
N GLU A 13 -13.15 0.93 -18.26
CA GLU A 13 -12.53 0.12 -19.30
C GLU A 13 -11.38 -0.75 -18.77
N GLY A 14 -10.55 -0.24 -17.87
CA GLY A 14 -9.50 -1.02 -17.20
C GLY A 14 -10.09 -2.13 -16.30
N ARG A 15 -11.13 -1.85 -15.53
CA ARG A 15 -11.84 -2.85 -14.71
C ARG A 15 -12.52 -3.95 -15.55
N GLN A 16 -13.08 -3.60 -16.69
CA GLN A 16 -13.75 -4.58 -17.57
C GLN A 16 -12.74 -5.56 -18.20
N GLY A 17 -11.56 -5.07 -18.62
CA GLY A 17 -10.49 -5.91 -19.15
C GLY A 17 -9.93 -6.88 -18.12
N MET A 18 -9.88 -6.49 -16.85
CA MET A 18 -9.26 -7.26 -15.78
C MET A 18 -10.19 -8.28 -15.12
N ILE A 19 -11.49 -8.03 -15.03
CA ILE A 19 -12.50 -9.06 -14.71
C ILE A 19 -12.36 -10.20 -15.70
N ASP A 20 -12.00 -9.89 -16.96
CA ASP A 20 -11.76 -10.88 -18.00
C ASP A 20 -10.51 -11.74 -17.71
N ILE A 21 -9.41 -11.20 -17.20
CA ILE A 21 -8.15 -11.93 -16.97
C ILE A 21 -8.28 -12.98 -15.85
N PHE A 22 -8.73 -12.58 -14.67
CA PHE A 22 -8.92 -13.53 -13.57
C PHE A 22 -10.08 -14.47 -13.83
N THR A 23 -11.12 -14.02 -14.51
CA THR A 23 -12.20 -14.87 -15.01
C THR A 23 -11.64 -15.86 -16.04
N ARG A 24 -10.73 -15.48 -16.92
CA ARG A 24 -10.07 -16.37 -17.87
C ARG A 24 -9.18 -17.39 -17.15
N ILE A 25 -8.36 -16.99 -16.18
CA ILE A 25 -7.58 -17.92 -15.35
C ILE A 25 -8.50 -18.95 -14.69
N LEU A 26 -9.65 -18.52 -14.16
CA LEU A 26 -10.60 -19.38 -13.47
C LEU A 26 -11.41 -20.27 -14.44
N LEU A 27 -11.82 -19.77 -15.60
CA LEU A 27 -12.72 -20.46 -16.55
C LEU A 27 -11.98 -21.24 -17.64
N GLU A 28 -10.81 -20.81 -18.08
CA GLU A 28 -10.04 -21.47 -19.15
C GLU A 28 -9.12 -22.57 -18.63
N SER A 29 -8.93 -22.69 -17.31
CA SER A 29 -8.14 -23.79 -16.74
C SER A 29 -8.92 -25.10 -16.78
N VAL A 30 -8.25 -26.17 -17.22
CA VAL A 30 -8.85 -27.51 -17.37
C VAL A 30 -9.21 -28.13 -16.01
N ASP A 31 -8.42 -27.82 -14.97
CA ASP A 31 -8.62 -28.32 -13.62
C ASP A 31 -8.11 -27.32 -12.55
N ARG A 32 -8.33 -27.70 -11.28
CA ARG A 32 -7.93 -26.87 -10.12
C ARG A 32 -6.40 -26.72 -9.99
N ARG A 33 -5.62 -27.67 -10.46
CA ARG A 33 -4.17 -27.62 -10.37
C ARG A 33 -3.64 -26.57 -11.34
N GLU A 34 -4.16 -26.58 -12.58
CA GLU A 34 -3.82 -25.55 -13.56
C GLU A 34 -4.27 -24.16 -13.11
N GLN A 35 -5.45 -24.03 -12.47
CA GLN A 35 -5.88 -22.77 -11.86
C GLN A 35 -4.88 -22.26 -10.83
N GLY A 36 -4.40 -23.15 -9.95
CA GLY A 36 -3.38 -22.84 -8.95
C GLY A 36 -2.11 -22.30 -9.61
N THR A 37 -1.55 -23.06 -10.53
CA THR A 37 -0.30 -22.71 -11.22
C THR A 37 -0.42 -21.38 -11.99
N ARG A 38 -1.51 -21.13 -12.69
CA ARG A 38 -1.74 -19.85 -13.38
C ARG A 38 -1.88 -18.69 -12.41
N PHE A 39 -2.49 -18.91 -11.25
CA PHE A 39 -2.59 -17.89 -10.21
C PHE A 39 -1.23 -17.59 -9.57
N GLU A 40 -0.40 -18.60 -9.30
CA GLU A 40 0.98 -18.43 -8.86
C GLU A 40 1.79 -17.59 -9.86
N GLN A 41 1.67 -17.88 -11.16
CA GLN A 41 2.29 -17.08 -12.22
C GLN A 41 1.80 -15.63 -12.25
N ALA A 42 0.50 -15.39 -12.02
CA ALA A 42 -0.06 -14.06 -11.95
C ALA A 42 0.45 -13.28 -10.72
N VAL A 43 0.60 -13.95 -9.56
CA VAL A 43 1.22 -13.35 -8.36
C VAL A 43 2.68 -13.00 -8.63
N ALA A 44 3.44 -13.90 -9.24
CA ALA A 44 4.84 -13.64 -9.61
C ALA A 44 4.97 -12.48 -10.62
N TRP A 45 4.05 -12.40 -11.59
CA TRP A 45 3.98 -11.28 -12.53
C TRP A 45 3.71 -9.96 -11.81
N PHE A 46 2.72 -9.94 -10.94
CA PHE A 46 2.39 -8.77 -10.12
C PHE A 46 3.62 -8.27 -9.36
N LEU A 47 4.29 -9.12 -8.60
CA LEU A 47 5.45 -8.75 -7.79
C LEU A 47 6.64 -8.24 -8.62
N ARG A 48 6.74 -8.65 -9.88
CA ARG A 48 7.79 -8.18 -10.81
C ARG A 48 7.45 -6.89 -11.56
N HIS A 49 6.19 -6.40 -11.48
CA HIS A 49 5.74 -5.25 -12.28
C HIS A 49 5.03 -4.17 -11.48
N ASP A 50 4.56 -4.46 -10.27
CA ASP A 50 3.97 -3.45 -9.39
C ASP A 50 5.05 -2.51 -8.87
N PRO A 51 4.86 -1.17 -8.97
CA PRO A 51 5.91 -0.20 -8.66
C PRO A 51 6.41 -0.23 -7.23
N ALA A 52 5.54 -0.54 -6.25
CA ALA A 52 5.96 -0.62 -4.85
C ALA A 52 6.72 -1.91 -4.57
N TRP A 53 6.27 -3.01 -5.18
CA TRP A 53 6.88 -4.31 -4.96
C TRP A 53 8.22 -4.48 -5.68
N THR A 54 8.40 -3.87 -6.86
CA THR A 54 9.70 -3.87 -7.57
C THR A 54 10.79 -3.11 -6.82
N GLU A 55 10.41 -2.16 -5.94
CA GLU A 55 11.37 -1.47 -5.08
C GLU A 55 11.77 -2.28 -3.84
N ARG A 56 11.05 -3.35 -3.56
CA ARG A 56 11.26 -4.19 -2.40
C ARG A 56 11.74 -5.60 -2.74
N ILE A 57 11.15 -6.25 -3.74
CA ILE A 57 11.49 -7.61 -4.15
C ILE A 57 12.34 -7.55 -5.43
N THR A 58 13.59 -7.98 -5.32
CA THR A 58 14.56 -7.95 -6.43
C THR A 58 14.48 -9.16 -7.34
N ALA A 59 13.98 -10.30 -6.85
CA ALA A 59 13.77 -11.50 -7.62
C ALA A 59 12.62 -12.33 -7.04
N VAL A 60 11.92 -13.07 -7.90
CA VAL A 60 10.83 -13.99 -7.53
C VAL A 60 11.01 -15.30 -8.28
N TRP A 61 10.92 -16.43 -7.58
CA TRP A 61 11.03 -17.77 -8.13
C TRP A 61 9.83 -18.64 -7.74
N PRO A 62 9.39 -19.57 -8.59
CA PRO A 62 8.61 -20.72 -8.16
C PRO A 62 9.38 -21.52 -7.12
N TRP A 63 8.68 -22.24 -6.23
CA TRP A 63 9.30 -22.99 -5.15
C TRP A 63 10.36 -23.97 -5.62
N ASP A 64 10.12 -24.70 -6.72
CA ASP A 64 11.02 -25.72 -7.28
C ASP A 64 12.33 -25.14 -7.87
N GLU A 65 12.33 -23.84 -8.23
CA GLU A 65 13.50 -23.11 -8.73
C GLU A 65 14.15 -22.20 -7.66
N ALA A 66 13.56 -22.12 -6.48
CA ALA A 66 13.99 -21.20 -5.44
C ALA A 66 15.35 -21.56 -4.85
N PRO A 67 16.23 -20.58 -4.56
CA PRO A 67 17.53 -20.83 -3.91
C PRO A 67 17.41 -21.50 -2.53
N THR A 68 16.23 -21.40 -1.91
CA THR A 68 15.94 -21.97 -0.58
C THR A 68 15.33 -23.35 -0.61
N ASN A 69 15.10 -23.95 -1.77
CA ASN A 69 14.41 -25.25 -1.88
C ASN A 69 15.28 -26.43 -1.44
N ASP A 70 16.52 -26.44 -1.34
CA ASP A 70 17.39 -27.54 -0.85
C ASP A 70 16.94 -28.97 -1.31
N GLY A 71 16.25 -29.08 -2.45
CA GLY A 71 15.73 -30.36 -3.00
C GLY A 71 14.52 -30.92 -2.23
N GLN A 72 13.81 -30.11 -1.45
CA GLN A 72 12.62 -30.51 -0.72
C GLN A 72 11.39 -30.57 -1.63
N ALA A 73 10.48 -31.53 -1.31
CA ALA A 73 9.17 -31.59 -1.94
C ALA A 73 8.30 -30.38 -1.53
N ASP A 74 7.12 -30.26 -2.16
CA ASP A 74 6.11 -29.24 -1.85
C ASP A 74 5.92 -29.06 -0.35
N THR A 75 6.19 -27.82 0.10
CA THR A 75 6.17 -27.44 1.52
C THR A 75 5.00 -26.51 1.85
N GLY A 76 4.13 -26.21 0.88
CA GLY A 76 3.10 -25.19 0.99
C GLY A 76 3.60 -23.77 0.75
N ILE A 77 4.89 -23.60 0.37
CA ILE A 77 5.42 -22.36 -0.19
C ILE A 77 5.33 -22.49 -1.70
N ASP A 78 4.60 -21.60 -2.36
CA ASP A 78 4.39 -21.66 -3.80
C ASP A 78 5.42 -20.80 -4.57
N LEU A 79 5.78 -19.63 -4.00
CA LEU A 79 6.78 -18.73 -4.55
C LEU A 79 7.76 -18.27 -3.45
N VAL A 80 8.97 -17.88 -3.87
CA VAL A 80 9.99 -17.27 -3.01
C VAL A 80 10.40 -15.94 -3.61
N GLY A 81 10.42 -14.87 -2.79
CA GLY A 81 10.93 -13.56 -3.16
C GLY A 81 12.25 -13.26 -2.47
N LEU A 82 13.15 -12.50 -3.09
CA LEU A 82 14.34 -11.93 -2.46
C LEU A 82 14.12 -10.45 -2.16
N ASP A 83 14.12 -10.08 -0.90
CA ASP A 83 14.02 -8.69 -0.48
C ASP A 83 15.30 -7.91 -0.76
N THR A 84 15.23 -6.60 -0.85
CA THR A 84 16.38 -5.69 -1.02
C THR A 84 17.37 -5.73 0.14
N ASP A 85 16.93 -6.18 1.32
CA ASP A 85 17.81 -6.39 2.50
C ASP A 85 18.55 -7.73 2.50
N GLY A 86 18.30 -8.58 1.48
CA GLY A 86 18.89 -9.91 1.32
C GLY A 86 18.14 -11.03 2.04
N SER A 87 17.07 -10.76 2.75
CA SER A 87 16.17 -11.75 3.34
C SER A 87 15.19 -12.32 2.32
N TYR A 88 14.52 -13.42 2.66
CA TYR A 88 13.57 -14.06 1.76
C TYR A 88 12.12 -13.88 2.20
N TRP A 89 11.24 -13.76 1.20
CA TRP A 89 9.81 -13.86 1.30
C TRP A 89 9.36 -15.30 1.05
N ALA A 90 8.60 -15.86 1.99
CA ALA A 90 7.79 -17.05 1.72
C ALA A 90 6.40 -16.60 1.24
N ILE A 91 5.95 -17.11 0.10
CA ILE A 91 4.70 -16.67 -0.52
C ILE A 91 3.84 -17.89 -0.79
N GLN A 92 2.59 -17.85 -0.33
CA GLN A 92 1.57 -18.84 -0.65
C GLN A 92 0.49 -18.20 -1.51
N ALA A 93 0.13 -18.86 -2.62
CA ALA A 93 -0.91 -18.44 -3.55
C ALA A 93 -2.13 -19.38 -3.47
N LYS A 94 -3.32 -18.84 -3.19
CA LYS A 94 -4.55 -19.60 -3.01
C LYS A 94 -5.66 -19.11 -3.93
N CYS A 95 -5.86 -19.84 -5.04
CA CYS A 95 -6.95 -19.59 -5.97
C CYS A 95 -8.21 -20.36 -5.51
N TYR A 96 -9.03 -19.73 -4.68
CA TYR A 96 -10.21 -20.35 -4.09
C TYR A 96 -11.50 -19.61 -4.40
N SER A 97 -12.57 -20.35 -4.67
CA SER A 97 -13.93 -19.83 -4.76
C SER A 97 -14.62 -19.71 -3.38
N LYS A 98 -13.83 -19.69 -2.27
CA LYS A 98 -14.35 -19.58 -0.91
C LYS A 98 -14.60 -18.13 -0.53
N ALA A 99 -15.64 -17.91 0.31
CA ALA A 99 -15.91 -16.58 0.85
C ALA A 99 -14.78 -16.09 1.78
N LYS A 100 -14.15 -16.97 2.57
CA LYS A 100 -13.08 -16.63 3.52
C LYS A 100 -12.02 -17.71 3.57
N LEU A 101 -10.75 -17.29 3.68
CA LEU A 101 -9.61 -18.15 3.94
C LEU A 101 -9.52 -18.42 5.44
N ALA A 102 -9.31 -19.68 5.82
CA ALA A 102 -9.21 -20.10 7.21
C ALA A 102 -7.81 -20.58 7.56
N MET A 103 -7.47 -20.66 8.86
CA MET A 103 -6.17 -21.15 9.35
C MET A 103 -5.78 -22.51 8.75
N GLY A 104 -6.75 -23.44 8.61
CA GLY A 104 -6.50 -24.76 8.02
C GLY A 104 -6.02 -24.71 6.56
N ASP A 105 -6.36 -23.65 5.82
CA ASP A 105 -5.97 -23.50 4.41
C ASP A 105 -4.48 -23.06 4.26
N VAL A 106 -3.89 -22.49 5.31
CA VAL A 106 -2.52 -21.92 5.33
C VAL A 106 -1.61 -22.52 6.41
N SER A 107 -2.09 -23.49 7.18
CA SER A 107 -1.37 -24.05 8.33
C SER A 107 -0.04 -24.71 7.92
N THR A 108 0.00 -25.44 6.81
CA THR A 108 1.23 -26.06 6.29
C THR A 108 2.25 -25.02 5.88
N PHE A 109 1.83 -23.93 5.25
CA PHE A 109 2.68 -22.79 4.91
C PHE A 109 3.35 -22.21 6.15
N PHE A 110 2.57 -21.87 7.17
CA PHE A 110 3.12 -21.33 8.41
C PHE A 110 4.02 -22.33 9.13
N ALA A 111 3.62 -23.63 9.19
CA ALA A 111 4.42 -24.66 9.84
C ALA A 111 5.79 -24.85 9.20
N LYS A 112 5.97 -24.52 7.93
CA LYS A 112 7.22 -24.67 7.19
C LYS A 112 8.00 -23.37 7.11
N SER A 113 7.35 -22.28 6.74
CA SER A 113 8.04 -21.02 6.51
C SER A 113 8.48 -20.33 7.80
N LEU A 114 7.72 -20.47 8.91
CA LEU A 114 8.05 -19.77 10.17
C LEU A 114 9.21 -20.41 10.95
N ILE A 115 9.55 -21.66 10.68
CA ILE A 115 10.67 -22.36 11.34
C ILE A 115 12.00 -22.22 10.60
N ASP A 116 11.96 -21.73 9.36
CA ASP A 116 13.18 -21.50 8.55
C ASP A 116 13.58 -20.03 8.67
N ASP A 117 14.67 -19.77 9.37
CA ASP A 117 15.16 -18.42 9.65
C ASP A 117 15.59 -17.64 8.40
N ARG A 118 15.68 -18.28 7.24
CA ARG A 118 15.93 -17.60 5.95
C ARG A 118 14.75 -16.72 5.54
N TYR A 119 13.50 -17.10 5.94
CA TYR A 119 12.30 -16.31 5.68
C TYR A 119 12.05 -15.32 6.82
N GLN A 120 12.10 -14.04 6.49
CA GLN A 120 11.78 -12.95 7.42
C GLN A 120 10.44 -12.29 7.09
N HIS A 121 9.92 -12.54 5.88
CA HIS A 121 8.70 -11.95 5.35
C HIS A 121 7.78 -13.02 4.79
N TYR A 122 6.47 -12.82 4.93
CA TYR A 122 5.45 -13.80 4.57
C TYR A 122 4.34 -13.13 3.79
N MET A 123 3.87 -13.78 2.74
CA MET A 123 2.75 -13.29 1.93
C MET A 123 1.73 -14.39 1.71
N ILE A 124 0.46 -14.05 1.86
CA ILE A 124 -0.67 -14.88 1.43
C ILE A 124 -1.36 -14.12 0.30
N ALA A 125 -1.20 -14.61 -0.92
CA ALA A 125 -1.93 -14.13 -2.09
C ALA A 125 -3.18 -14.97 -2.28
N ASP A 126 -4.37 -14.36 -2.31
CA ASP A 126 -5.61 -15.12 -2.37
C ASP A 126 -6.73 -14.43 -3.17
N THR A 127 -7.70 -15.24 -3.60
CA THR A 127 -8.91 -14.78 -4.31
C THR A 127 -10.17 -14.80 -3.41
N ALA A 128 -10.04 -15.03 -2.10
CA ALA A 128 -11.16 -15.03 -1.16
C ALA A 128 -11.59 -13.60 -0.80
N ALA A 129 -12.84 -13.43 -0.37
CA ALA A 129 -13.34 -12.11 0.04
C ALA A 129 -12.74 -11.63 1.39
N GLY A 130 -12.00 -12.48 2.12
CA GLY A 130 -11.36 -12.11 3.39
C GLY A 130 -10.81 -13.30 4.14
N PHE A 131 -10.28 -13.03 5.32
CA PHE A 131 -9.83 -14.03 6.28
C PHE A 131 -10.91 -14.31 7.33
N THR A 132 -10.90 -15.49 7.94
CA THR A 132 -11.68 -15.74 9.16
C THR A 132 -11.04 -14.98 10.33
N SER A 133 -11.84 -14.64 11.35
CA SER A 133 -11.33 -13.93 12.54
C SER A 133 -10.16 -14.66 13.21
N THR A 134 -10.19 -15.99 13.25
CA THR A 134 -9.10 -16.81 13.80
C THR A 134 -7.79 -16.64 13.04
N LEU A 135 -7.83 -16.54 11.70
CA LEU A 135 -6.64 -16.32 10.90
C LEU A 135 -6.14 -14.86 11.03
N GLU A 136 -7.06 -13.89 11.06
CA GLU A 136 -6.72 -12.49 11.29
C GLU A 136 -6.07 -12.29 12.66
N ASP A 137 -6.66 -12.85 13.73
CA ASP A 137 -6.09 -12.76 15.08
C ASP A 137 -4.70 -13.39 15.13
N TYR A 138 -4.49 -14.54 14.47
CA TYR A 138 -3.18 -15.17 14.38
C TYR A 138 -2.14 -14.29 13.70
N ILE A 139 -2.49 -13.69 12.56
CA ILE A 139 -1.60 -12.80 11.80
C ILE A 139 -1.26 -11.55 12.63
N ASN A 140 -2.25 -10.93 13.25
CA ASN A 140 -2.08 -9.70 14.02
C ASN A 140 -1.32 -9.91 15.33
N ASP A 141 -1.48 -11.07 15.96
CA ASP A 141 -0.84 -11.39 17.24
C ASP A 141 0.56 -12.03 17.06
N TYR A 142 1.00 -12.30 15.81
CA TYR A 142 2.28 -12.95 15.57
C TYR A 142 3.45 -11.97 15.70
N PRO A 143 4.25 -12.05 16.77
CA PRO A 143 5.27 -11.04 17.04
C PRO A 143 6.47 -11.15 16.09
N GLY A 144 6.89 -10.04 15.54
CA GLY A 144 8.18 -9.90 14.84
C GLY A 144 8.23 -10.43 13.42
N LYS A 145 7.09 -10.81 12.81
CA LYS A 145 7.01 -11.27 11.42
C LYS A 145 6.03 -10.41 10.63
N ASP A 146 6.46 -9.93 9.48
CA ASP A 146 5.61 -9.19 8.55
C ASP A 146 4.80 -10.20 7.72
N ILE A 147 3.51 -10.34 8.00
CA ILE A 147 2.61 -11.20 7.22
C ILE A 147 1.68 -10.31 6.42
N VAL A 148 1.81 -10.32 5.11
CA VAL A 148 1.07 -9.48 4.17
C VAL A 148 0.00 -10.30 3.47
N ARG A 149 -1.19 -9.72 3.29
CA ARG A 149 -2.21 -10.25 2.39
C ARG A 149 -2.15 -9.50 1.06
N LEU A 150 -2.05 -10.26 -0.02
CA LEU A 150 -2.24 -9.75 -1.39
C LEU A 150 -3.58 -10.29 -1.92
N ASP A 151 -4.61 -9.48 -1.85
CA ASP A 151 -5.93 -9.87 -2.30
C ASP A 151 -6.14 -9.62 -3.81
N LEU A 152 -7.20 -10.22 -4.33
CA LEU A 152 -7.56 -10.11 -5.73
C LEU A 152 -7.87 -8.67 -6.17
N ASP A 153 -8.47 -7.86 -5.29
CA ASP A 153 -8.83 -6.49 -5.64
C ASP A 153 -7.59 -5.60 -5.76
N THR A 154 -6.59 -5.81 -4.90
CA THR A 154 -5.27 -5.17 -5.03
C THR A 154 -4.61 -5.48 -6.37
N MET A 155 -4.59 -6.75 -6.75
CA MET A 155 -4.02 -7.17 -8.04
C MET A 155 -4.81 -6.59 -9.22
N ARG A 156 -6.14 -6.55 -9.13
CA ARG A 156 -7.01 -5.98 -10.16
C ARG A 156 -6.86 -4.47 -10.34
N ASP A 157 -6.68 -3.76 -9.23
CA ASP A 157 -6.57 -2.30 -9.24
C ASP A 157 -5.14 -1.82 -9.59
N ALA A 158 -4.17 -2.74 -9.68
CA ALA A 158 -2.79 -2.41 -10.03
C ALA A 158 -2.67 -1.90 -11.48
N ASN A 159 -1.93 -0.82 -11.66
CA ASN A 159 -1.63 -0.24 -12.98
C ASN A 159 -0.45 -0.96 -13.65
N ILE A 160 -0.64 -2.24 -13.95
CA ILE A 160 0.33 -3.08 -14.66
C ILE A 160 -0.28 -3.67 -15.92
N ASP A 161 0.56 -4.10 -16.84
CA ASP A 161 0.08 -4.67 -18.12
C ASP A 161 -0.25 -6.16 -18.00
N TRP A 162 -1.50 -6.43 -17.60
CA TRP A 162 -2.01 -7.80 -17.54
C TRP A 162 -2.23 -8.44 -18.93
N GLY A 163 -2.39 -7.62 -19.98
CA GLY A 163 -2.44 -8.12 -21.36
C GLY A 163 -1.14 -8.80 -21.75
N ALA A 164 -0.01 -8.17 -21.43
CA ALA A 164 1.31 -8.75 -21.66
C ALA A 164 1.53 -10.08 -20.89
N PHE A 165 0.97 -10.22 -19.67
CA PHE A 165 0.98 -11.48 -18.93
C PHE A 165 0.27 -12.60 -19.69
N ILE A 166 -0.91 -12.32 -20.26
CA ILE A 166 -1.70 -13.32 -21.01
C ILE A 166 -1.01 -13.71 -22.31
N ASP A 167 -0.52 -12.71 -23.04
CA ASP A 167 0.05 -12.90 -24.37
C ASP A 167 1.51 -13.37 -24.33
N GLY A 168 2.12 -13.45 -23.14
CA GLY A 168 3.53 -13.80 -22.94
C GLY A 168 4.49 -12.78 -23.58
N THR A 169 4.08 -11.52 -23.64
CA THR A 169 4.84 -10.42 -24.23
C THR A 169 5.52 -9.56 -23.16
N GLN A 170 6.35 -8.60 -23.61
CA GLN A 170 6.91 -7.62 -22.66
C GLN A 170 5.84 -6.63 -22.23
N SER A 171 5.86 -6.27 -20.93
CA SER A 171 4.95 -5.28 -20.38
C SER A 171 5.16 -3.91 -21.03
N ALA A 172 4.05 -3.26 -21.40
CA ALA A 172 4.07 -1.89 -21.88
C ALA A 172 4.35 -0.90 -20.72
N GLU A 173 4.77 0.32 -21.09
CA GLU A 173 4.90 1.40 -20.10
C GLU A 173 3.55 1.72 -19.45
N ARG A 174 3.59 1.98 -18.13
CA ARG A 174 2.41 2.37 -17.37
C ARG A 174 1.89 3.73 -17.81
N LYS A 175 0.58 3.84 -17.89
CA LYS A 175 -0.09 5.12 -18.17
C LYS A 175 -0.41 5.81 -16.84
N THR A 176 0.11 7.02 -16.67
CA THR A 176 -0.21 7.88 -15.53
C THR A 176 -1.01 9.10 -15.99
N TYR A 177 -1.85 9.63 -15.10
CA TYR A 177 -2.68 10.78 -15.45
C TYR A 177 -1.96 12.10 -15.21
N ASP A 178 -2.14 13.03 -16.15
CA ASP A 178 -1.77 14.43 -15.96
C ASP A 178 -2.80 15.14 -15.06
N PRO A 179 -2.38 16.17 -14.31
CA PRO A 179 -3.30 17.01 -13.56
C PRO A 179 -4.33 17.68 -14.50
N ARG A 180 -5.60 17.62 -14.14
CA ARG A 180 -6.63 18.43 -14.81
C ARG A 180 -6.40 19.94 -14.53
N PRO A 181 -6.95 20.85 -15.33
CA PRO A 181 -6.71 22.29 -15.16
C PRO A 181 -6.89 22.80 -13.72
N HIS A 182 -7.99 22.43 -13.05
CA HIS A 182 -8.26 22.82 -11.67
C HIS A 182 -7.28 22.20 -10.65
N GLN A 183 -6.74 21.01 -10.95
CA GLN A 183 -5.71 20.36 -10.13
C GLN A 183 -4.37 21.08 -10.32
N ARG A 184 -4.04 21.46 -11.55
CA ARG A 184 -2.82 22.26 -11.85
C ARG A 184 -2.86 23.61 -11.12
N GLU A 185 -3.98 24.35 -11.21
CA GLU A 185 -4.17 25.60 -10.47
C GLU A 185 -3.98 25.41 -8.95
N ALA A 186 -4.50 24.29 -8.40
CA ALA A 186 -4.33 23.97 -6.98
C ALA A 186 -2.88 23.68 -6.62
N ILE A 187 -2.15 22.94 -7.45
CA ILE A 187 -0.72 22.64 -7.25
C ILE A 187 0.08 23.94 -7.26
N ASP A 188 -0.08 24.78 -8.30
CA ASP A 188 0.65 26.05 -8.45
C ASP A 188 0.39 27.00 -7.25
N ALA A 189 -0.85 27.04 -6.75
CA ALA A 189 -1.20 27.84 -5.59
C ALA A 189 -0.53 27.33 -4.30
N VAL A 190 -0.54 26.00 -4.07
CA VAL A 190 0.12 25.41 -2.89
C VAL A 190 1.63 25.58 -2.94
N GLU A 191 2.27 25.40 -4.09
CA GLU A 191 3.71 25.64 -4.27
C GLU A 191 4.08 27.10 -3.94
N THR A 192 3.29 28.05 -4.44
CA THR A 192 3.50 29.47 -4.17
C THR A 192 3.39 29.78 -2.67
N GLU A 193 2.39 29.23 -1.99
CA GLU A 193 2.18 29.45 -0.55
C GLU A 193 3.30 28.78 0.28
N LEU A 194 3.61 27.52 -0.01
CA LEU A 194 4.65 26.78 0.71
C LEU A 194 6.06 27.30 0.43
N ALA A 195 6.29 28.07 -0.64
CA ALA A 195 7.56 28.76 -0.83
C ALA A 195 7.80 29.85 0.23
N GLN A 196 6.74 30.42 0.81
CA GLN A 196 6.78 31.52 1.78
C GLN A 196 6.41 31.11 3.22
N ALA A 197 5.65 29.99 3.36
CA ALA A 197 5.16 29.49 4.64
C ALA A 197 5.61 28.04 4.88
N ASP A 198 5.54 27.57 6.13
CA ASP A 198 5.81 26.18 6.52
C ASP A 198 4.57 25.29 6.41
N ARG A 199 3.39 25.88 6.21
CA ARG A 199 2.11 25.16 6.13
C ARG A 199 1.13 25.82 5.16
N CYS A 200 0.30 24.99 4.53
CA CYS A 200 -0.76 25.43 3.63
C CYS A 200 -1.98 24.53 3.78
N SER A 201 -3.17 25.06 3.49
CA SER A 201 -4.42 24.32 3.46
C SER A 201 -4.95 24.23 2.04
N LEU A 202 -5.23 23.00 1.58
CA LEU A 202 -5.82 22.71 0.28
C LEU A 202 -7.27 22.25 0.46
N ILE A 203 -8.22 23.06 -0.01
CA ILE A 203 -9.64 22.74 0.05
C ILE A 203 -10.12 22.33 -1.35
N MET A 204 -10.43 21.05 -1.52
CA MET A 204 -10.95 20.51 -2.78
C MET A 204 -12.16 19.62 -2.50
N ALA A 205 -13.24 19.74 -3.27
CA ALA A 205 -14.44 18.93 -3.11
C ALA A 205 -14.15 17.42 -3.23
N CYS A 206 -15.02 16.57 -2.65
CA CYS A 206 -14.92 15.13 -2.82
C CYS A 206 -14.98 14.75 -4.31
N GLY A 207 -14.21 13.77 -4.73
CA GLY A 207 -14.18 13.28 -6.11
C GLY A 207 -13.42 14.16 -7.12
N THR A 208 -12.84 15.30 -6.71
CA THR A 208 -12.05 16.17 -7.60
C THR A 208 -10.60 15.73 -7.77
N GLY A 209 -10.21 14.63 -7.13
CA GLY A 209 -8.87 14.01 -7.28
C GLY A 209 -7.82 14.60 -6.36
N LYS A 210 -8.15 14.91 -5.09
CA LYS A 210 -7.20 15.37 -4.05
C LYS A 210 -5.94 14.50 -3.99
N THR A 211 -6.12 13.17 -4.00
CA THR A 211 -5.02 12.19 -3.88
C THR A 211 -4.02 12.32 -5.04
N LEU A 212 -4.51 12.47 -6.29
CA LEU A 212 -3.64 12.69 -7.45
C LEU A 212 -2.98 14.08 -7.40
N THR A 213 -3.72 15.12 -6.99
CA THR A 213 -3.17 16.47 -6.82
C THR A 213 -2.03 16.47 -5.80
N ALA A 214 -2.21 15.79 -4.66
CA ALA A 214 -1.17 15.64 -3.65
C ALA A 214 0.07 14.89 -4.18
N LEU A 215 -0.13 13.80 -4.93
CA LEU A 215 0.97 13.06 -5.56
C LEU A 215 1.77 13.94 -6.52
N ARG A 216 1.11 14.64 -7.45
CA ARG A 216 1.77 15.51 -8.44
C ARG A 216 2.53 16.65 -7.76
N LEU A 217 1.89 17.30 -6.78
CA LEU A 217 2.54 18.31 -5.95
C LEU A 217 3.82 17.75 -5.28
N THR A 218 3.72 16.56 -4.72
CA THR A 218 4.84 15.90 -4.04
C THR A 218 5.97 15.58 -5.02
N GLU A 219 5.69 15.06 -6.20
CA GLU A 219 6.68 14.79 -7.24
C GLU A 219 7.40 16.06 -7.70
N GLU A 220 6.69 17.19 -7.76
CA GLU A 220 7.25 18.49 -8.20
C GLU A 220 8.02 19.21 -7.09
N MET A 221 7.51 19.22 -5.85
CA MET A 221 8.15 19.94 -4.75
C MET A 221 9.26 19.16 -4.06
N VAL A 222 9.07 17.84 -3.89
CA VAL A 222 9.97 16.99 -3.11
C VAL A 222 10.88 16.19 -4.04
N GLY A 223 10.30 15.51 -5.02
CA GLY A 223 11.04 14.74 -6.02
C GLY A 223 11.75 13.50 -5.48
N ASP A 224 12.64 12.94 -6.31
CA ASP A 224 13.43 11.77 -5.95
C ASP A 224 14.45 12.10 -4.86
N GLY A 225 14.68 11.16 -3.95
CA GLY A 225 15.53 11.35 -2.77
C GLY A 225 14.80 11.99 -1.59
N GLY A 226 13.69 12.66 -1.82
CA GLY A 226 12.95 13.32 -0.75
C GLY A 226 12.05 12.41 0.05
N THR A 227 11.59 12.90 1.20
CA THR A 227 10.90 12.15 2.24
C THR A 227 9.54 12.76 2.57
N VAL A 228 8.50 11.92 2.58
CA VAL A 228 7.11 12.35 2.78
C VAL A 228 6.43 11.53 3.86
N LEU A 229 5.69 12.19 4.73
CA LEU A 229 4.74 11.57 5.64
C LEU A 229 3.32 11.85 5.14
N PHE A 230 2.57 10.80 4.82
CA PHE A 230 1.16 10.89 4.45
C PHE A 230 0.28 10.36 5.59
N LEU A 231 -0.55 11.23 6.16
CA LEU A 231 -1.44 10.92 7.29
C LEU A 231 -2.89 10.86 6.82
N ALA A 232 -3.57 9.75 7.14
CA ALA A 232 -5.00 9.58 6.91
C ALA A 232 -5.74 9.13 8.17
N PRO A 233 -7.08 9.35 8.25
CA PRO A 233 -7.84 9.06 9.48
C PRO A 233 -8.14 7.58 9.72
N SER A 234 -7.96 6.71 8.70
CA SER A 234 -8.27 5.28 8.82
C SER A 234 -7.32 4.43 7.97
N ILE A 235 -7.20 3.15 8.33
CA ILE A 235 -6.42 2.15 7.58
C ILE A 235 -6.92 2.02 6.13
N SER A 236 -8.24 2.01 5.93
CA SER A 236 -8.83 1.94 4.58
C SER A 236 -8.39 3.11 3.71
N LEU A 237 -8.35 4.34 4.25
CA LEU A 237 -7.89 5.52 3.51
C LEU A 237 -6.37 5.50 3.28
N VAL A 238 -5.59 5.00 4.24
CA VAL A 238 -4.16 4.76 4.03
C VAL A 238 -3.94 3.79 2.88
N SER A 239 -4.60 2.63 2.91
CA SER A 239 -4.50 1.61 1.86
C SER A 239 -4.92 2.15 0.49
N GLN A 240 -6.04 2.89 0.43
CA GLN A 240 -6.51 3.50 -0.82
C GLN A 240 -5.51 4.53 -1.36
N SER A 241 -5.09 5.48 -0.53
CA SER A 241 -4.16 6.55 -0.95
C SER A 241 -2.81 5.99 -1.39
N MET A 242 -2.29 4.98 -0.67
CA MET A 242 -1.07 4.27 -1.04
C MET A 242 -1.21 3.61 -2.42
N ARG A 243 -2.30 2.85 -2.67
CA ARG A 243 -2.55 2.22 -3.97
C ARG A 243 -2.68 3.24 -5.09
N ASP A 244 -3.41 4.34 -4.85
CA ASP A 244 -3.56 5.41 -5.83
C ASP A 244 -2.20 6.04 -6.18
N TRP A 245 -1.34 6.27 -5.19
CA TRP A 245 -0.01 6.82 -5.40
C TRP A 245 0.90 5.84 -6.14
N VAL A 246 0.95 4.59 -5.72
CA VAL A 246 1.72 3.54 -6.38
C VAL A 246 1.30 3.39 -7.85
N ASN A 247 -0.01 3.40 -8.12
CA ASN A 247 -0.55 3.26 -9.47
C ASN A 247 -0.28 4.47 -10.37
N GLN A 248 -0.17 5.67 -9.79
CA GLN A 248 -0.10 6.92 -10.54
C GLN A 248 1.26 7.61 -10.47
N THR A 249 2.19 7.16 -9.63
CA THR A 249 3.52 7.76 -9.55
C THR A 249 4.27 7.70 -10.90
N ARG A 250 4.99 8.77 -11.19
CA ARG A 250 5.92 8.88 -12.33
C ARG A 250 7.35 8.55 -11.95
N SER A 251 7.64 8.69 -10.66
CA SER A 251 8.92 8.34 -10.05
C SER A 251 8.89 6.90 -9.52
N ARG A 252 10.07 6.36 -9.22
CA ARG A 252 10.16 5.20 -8.32
C ARG A 252 9.63 5.58 -6.95
N ILE A 253 8.95 4.67 -6.26
CA ILE A 253 8.33 4.97 -4.98
C ILE A 253 8.70 3.93 -3.93
N ASN A 254 9.37 4.39 -2.87
CA ASN A 254 9.78 3.57 -1.73
C ASN A 254 8.75 3.74 -0.61
N VAL A 255 7.92 2.72 -0.40
CA VAL A 255 6.74 2.78 0.47
C VAL A 255 7.04 2.14 1.83
N TYR A 256 6.64 2.83 2.90
CA TYR A 256 6.57 2.32 4.27
C TYR A 256 5.20 2.57 4.87
N VAL A 257 4.71 1.63 5.67
CA VAL A 257 3.40 1.76 6.32
C VAL A 257 3.53 1.66 7.82
N VAL A 258 2.98 2.65 8.52
CA VAL A 258 2.97 2.71 9.99
C VAL A 258 1.52 2.81 10.46
N CYS A 259 0.92 1.67 10.76
CA CYS A 259 -0.46 1.56 11.21
C CYS A 259 -0.59 0.52 12.31
N SER A 260 -1.52 0.74 13.24
CA SER A 260 -1.92 -0.22 14.27
C SER A 260 -3.36 -0.63 14.08
N ASP A 261 -3.67 -1.91 14.32
CA ASP A 261 -5.06 -2.34 14.45
C ASP A 261 -5.77 -1.57 15.57
N GLY A 262 -6.93 -1.03 15.24
CA GLY A 262 -7.75 -0.21 16.14
C GLY A 262 -8.41 -0.97 17.31
N LYS A 263 -7.86 -2.12 17.76
CA LYS A 263 -8.37 -2.87 18.93
C LYS A 263 -8.44 -2.02 20.22
N ALA A 264 -7.80 -0.85 20.24
CA ALA A 264 -7.82 0.04 21.40
C ALA A 264 -9.04 0.99 21.48
N SER A 265 -9.76 1.19 20.40
CA SER A 265 -11.00 1.99 20.41
C SER A 265 -12.20 1.06 20.32
N LYS A 266 -13.07 1.08 21.33
CA LYS A 266 -14.34 0.34 21.41
C LYS A 266 -15.40 0.77 20.37
N VAL A 267 -14.99 1.38 19.27
CA VAL A 267 -15.87 1.77 18.17
C VAL A 267 -15.67 0.75 17.08
N SER A 268 -16.57 -0.24 17.07
CA SER A 268 -16.71 -1.26 16.02
C SER A 268 -17.28 -0.62 14.74
N ASP A 269 -16.49 0.19 14.05
CA ASP A 269 -16.86 0.69 12.74
C ASP A 269 -16.00 -0.02 11.70
N GLU A 270 -16.65 -0.87 10.87
CA GLU A 270 -16.07 -1.49 9.67
C GLU A 270 -15.43 -0.46 8.71
N ALA A 271 -15.72 0.83 8.93
CA ALA A 271 -15.15 1.96 8.19
C ALA A 271 -13.66 2.23 8.47
N TYR A 272 -13.07 1.66 9.53
CA TYR A 272 -11.66 1.93 9.88
C TYR A 272 -10.66 1.04 9.17
N GLY A 273 -11.08 -0.10 8.58
CA GLY A 273 -10.22 -1.06 7.90
C GLY A 273 -9.39 -1.93 8.85
N ARG A 274 -8.76 -2.96 8.32
CA ARG A 274 -7.90 -3.92 9.02
C ARG A 274 -6.49 -3.85 8.45
N LEU A 275 -5.49 -4.27 9.22
CA LEU A 275 -4.11 -4.37 8.71
C LEU A 275 -4.01 -5.32 7.51
N SER A 276 -4.82 -6.39 7.47
CA SER A 276 -4.92 -7.29 6.31
C SER A 276 -5.42 -6.61 5.02
N ASP A 277 -6.00 -5.40 5.11
CA ASP A 277 -6.45 -4.62 3.95
C ASP A 277 -5.30 -3.79 3.34
N ILE A 278 -4.13 -3.77 4.00
CA ILE A 278 -2.92 -3.11 3.48
C ILE A 278 -2.08 -4.18 2.77
N PRO A 279 -1.95 -4.10 1.45
CA PRO A 279 -1.15 -5.08 0.68
C PRO A 279 0.35 -4.74 0.74
N PHE A 280 0.84 -4.37 1.91
CA PHE A 280 2.24 -4.00 2.15
C PHE A 280 2.59 -4.18 3.64
N PRO A 281 3.84 -4.48 4.00
CA PRO A 281 4.23 -4.61 5.40
C PRO A 281 3.93 -3.36 6.21
N ALA A 282 3.19 -3.53 7.31
CA ALA A 282 2.89 -2.45 8.26
C ALA A 282 3.50 -2.75 9.62
N THR A 283 3.99 -1.73 10.30
CA THR A 283 4.59 -1.87 11.63
C THR A 283 4.12 -0.77 12.59
N THR A 284 4.12 -1.09 13.88
CA THR A 284 3.92 -0.12 14.98
C THR A 284 5.14 -0.02 15.89
N ASN A 285 6.25 -0.66 15.51
CA ASN A 285 7.47 -0.62 16.30
C ASN A 285 8.36 0.55 15.85
N PRO A 286 8.57 1.60 16.67
CA PRO A 286 9.36 2.78 16.29
C PRO A 286 10.80 2.45 15.91
N LEU A 287 11.41 1.47 16.60
CA LEU A 287 12.78 1.04 16.30
C LEU A 287 12.86 0.38 14.92
N THR A 288 11.87 -0.46 14.58
CA THR A 288 11.75 -1.07 13.25
C THR A 288 11.61 0.00 12.17
N VAL A 289 10.76 1.01 12.40
CA VAL A 289 10.60 2.15 11.47
C VAL A 289 11.94 2.86 11.27
N ALA A 290 12.62 3.26 12.35
CA ALA A 290 13.88 3.99 12.29
C ALA A 290 15.02 3.19 11.62
N GLN A 291 15.06 1.88 11.82
CA GLN A 291 16.11 1.02 11.28
C GLN A 291 15.86 0.60 9.82
N ARG A 292 14.60 0.33 9.46
CA ARG A 292 14.23 -0.18 8.12
C ARG A 292 13.96 0.93 7.12
N PHE A 293 13.52 2.11 7.56
CA PHE A 293 13.33 3.25 6.66
C PHE A 293 14.70 3.70 6.12
N LYS A 294 14.97 3.30 4.89
CA LYS A 294 16.16 3.71 4.15
C LYS A 294 15.74 4.68 3.06
N VAL A 295 16.17 5.92 3.19
CA VAL A 295 15.99 6.92 2.13
C VAL A 295 16.77 6.44 0.91
N ARG A 296 16.11 6.43 -0.23
CA ARG A 296 16.68 6.13 -1.54
C ARG A 296 16.76 7.40 -2.35
N ASP A 297 17.94 7.72 -2.84
CA ASP A 297 18.21 8.96 -3.60
C ASP A 297 17.53 8.94 -4.99
N ASP A 298 17.16 7.76 -5.49
CA ASP A 298 16.56 7.52 -6.80
C ASP A 298 15.03 7.22 -6.74
N ALA A 299 14.39 7.52 -5.62
CA ALA A 299 12.97 7.25 -5.40
C ALA A 299 12.34 8.29 -4.49
N LEU A 300 11.04 8.51 -4.65
CA LEU A 300 10.22 9.23 -3.69
C LEU A 300 9.98 8.34 -2.47
N ASN A 301 10.41 8.76 -1.28
CA ASN A 301 10.33 7.97 -0.05
C ASN A 301 9.10 8.38 0.76
N VAL A 302 8.13 7.49 0.91
CA VAL A 302 6.84 7.82 1.53
C VAL A 302 6.52 6.91 2.70
N VAL A 303 6.25 7.51 3.86
CA VAL A 303 5.65 6.85 5.01
C VAL A 303 4.15 7.13 5.00
N PHE A 304 3.33 6.11 4.77
CA PHE A 304 1.89 6.17 4.94
C PHE A 304 1.51 5.78 6.37
N SER A 305 0.72 6.60 7.06
CA SER A 305 0.34 6.33 8.44
C SER A 305 -1.07 6.82 8.77
N THR A 306 -1.66 6.22 9.79
CA THR A 306 -2.87 6.79 10.40
C THR A 306 -2.49 7.84 11.44
N TYR A 307 -3.40 8.81 11.68
CA TYR A 307 -3.20 9.78 12.76
C TYR A 307 -3.03 9.11 14.13
N GLN A 308 -3.71 7.98 14.36
CA GLN A 308 -3.61 7.21 15.60
C GLN A 308 -2.19 6.69 15.84
N SER A 309 -1.45 6.42 14.76
CA SER A 309 -0.07 5.91 14.83
C SER A 309 0.99 7.01 14.84
N ILE A 310 0.59 8.28 14.92
CA ILE A 310 1.52 9.43 14.86
C ILE A 310 2.57 9.40 15.99
N GLN A 311 2.25 8.81 17.17
CA GLN A 311 3.20 8.62 18.26
C GLN A 311 4.37 7.71 17.83
N VAL A 312 4.09 6.67 17.05
CA VAL A 312 5.12 5.76 16.53
C VAL A 312 6.11 6.51 15.63
N ILE A 313 5.62 7.44 14.81
CA ILE A 313 6.45 8.30 13.96
C ILE A 313 7.32 9.22 14.82
N HIS A 314 6.73 9.89 15.82
CA HIS A 314 7.48 10.71 16.79
C HIS A 314 8.61 9.91 17.44
N ASP A 315 8.28 8.76 18.02
CA ASP A 315 9.26 7.92 18.71
C ASP A 315 10.35 7.40 17.75
N ALA A 316 9.99 7.09 16.51
CA ALA A 316 10.95 6.70 15.47
C ALA A 316 11.90 7.85 15.11
N GLN A 317 11.42 9.10 15.05
CA GLN A 317 12.26 10.28 14.85
C GLN A 317 13.22 10.52 16.03
N GLN A 318 12.81 10.20 17.28
CA GLN A 318 13.72 10.21 18.43
C GLN A 318 14.80 9.10 18.33
N LEU A 319 14.53 8.02 17.61
CA LEU A 319 15.43 6.90 17.38
C LEU A 319 16.26 7.03 16.09
N GLY A 320 16.17 8.16 15.38
CA GLY A 320 16.99 8.46 14.21
C GLY A 320 16.29 8.37 12.86
N LEU A 321 14.95 8.23 12.82
CA LEU A 321 14.21 8.45 11.58
C LEU A 321 14.43 9.90 11.13
N THR A 322 14.70 10.08 9.83
CA THR A 322 14.92 11.39 9.23
C THR A 322 13.72 12.32 9.37
N ASP A 323 13.95 13.62 9.31
CA ASP A 323 12.89 14.61 9.21
C ASP A 323 12.24 14.52 7.82
N PHE A 324 10.96 14.87 7.73
CA PHE A 324 10.24 14.83 6.46
C PHE A 324 10.37 16.18 5.72
N ASP A 325 10.53 16.14 4.39
CA ASP A 325 10.46 17.33 3.56
C ASP A 325 9.02 17.85 3.49
N LEU A 326 8.05 16.93 3.42
CA LEU A 326 6.62 17.27 3.38
C LEU A 326 5.79 16.31 4.23
N THR A 327 4.92 16.85 5.08
CA THR A 327 3.86 16.10 5.75
C THR A 327 2.52 16.48 5.13
N ILE A 328 1.78 15.48 4.65
CA ILE A 328 0.45 15.62 4.07
C ILE A 328 -0.57 15.09 5.06
N CYS A 329 -1.55 15.92 5.40
CA CYS A 329 -2.64 15.63 6.33
C CYS A 329 -3.93 15.51 5.56
N ASP A 330 -4.37 14.28 5.25
CA ASP A 330 -5.64 14.07 4.55
C ASP A 330 -6.82 14.12 5.53
N GLU A 331 -7.99 14.57 5.02
CA GLU A 331 -9.20 14.84 5.81
C GLU A 331 -8.92 15.71 7.05
N ALA A 332 -8.13 16.76 6.85
CA ALA A 332 -7.59 17.63 7.91
C ALA A 332 -8.66 18.33 8.77
N HIS A 333 -9.91 18.39 8.34
CA HIS A 333 -11.01 18.88 9.16
C HIS A 333 -11.16 18.11 10.49
N ARG A 334 -10.63 16.89 10.56
CA ARG A 334 -10.60 16.09 11.80
C ARG A 334 -9.49 16.54 12.77
N THR A 335 -8.51 17.33 12.32
CA THR A 335 -7.42 17.82 13.16
C THR A 335 -7.76 19.08 13.94
N THR A 336 -8.92 19.73 13.66
CA THR A 336 -9.31 21.04 14.22
C THR A 336 -10.41 20.97 15.28
N GLY A 337 -10.85 19.79 15.72
CA GLY A 337 -11.93 19.61 16.68
C GLY A 337 -11.51 19.99 18.11
N VAL A 338 -12.35 20.78 18.83
CA VAL A 338 -12.20 21.06 20.27
C VAL A 338 -12.81 19.88 21.02
N MET A 339 -11.99 18.94 21.46
CA MET A 339 -12.35 17.92 22.45
C MET A 339 -11.38 18.06 23.62
N ASP A 340 -11.84 17.86 24.84
CA ASP A 340 -11.01 17.90 26.05
C ASP A 340 -9.86 16.87 25.94
N GLY A 341 -8.64 17.36 25.79
CA GLY A 341 -7.38 16.61 25.68
C GLY A 341 -6.77 16.65 24.26
N GLU A 342 -5.43 16.69 24.19
CA GLU A 342 -4.68 16.57 22.94
C GLU A 342 -4.98 15.23 22.28
N THR A 343 -5.74 15.26 21.21
CA THR A 343 -6.01 14.07 20.40
C THR A 343 -4.83 13.78 19.47
N ALA A 344 -4.66 12.52 19.05
CA ALA A 344 -3.65 12.13 18.08
C ALA A 344 -3.69 13.01 16.79
N PHE A 345 -4.89 13.49 16.42
CA PHE A 345 -5.11 14.37 15.27
C PHE A 345 -4.51 15.78 15.44
N GLN A 346 -4.38 16.29 16.68
CA GLN A 346 -3.86 17.63 16.94
C GLN A 346 -2.32 17.68 16.99
N LYS A 347 -1.68 16.55 17.33
CA LYS A 347 -0.23 16.45 17.49
C LYS A 347 0.55 16.79 16.19
N VAL A 348 -0.05 16.62 15.02
CA VAL A 348 0.59 16.97 13.75
C VAL A 348 0.82 18.47 13.58
N HIS A 349 0.10 19.32 14.32
CA HIS A 349 0.28 20.78 14.28
C HIS A 349 1.51 21.24 15.05
N ASP A 350 2.01 20.44 15.99
CA ASP A 350 3.21 20.73 16.77
C ASP A 350 4.47 20.39 15.93
N PRO A 351 5.30 21.39 15.58
CA PRO A 351 6.51 21.19 14.79
C PRO A 351 7.58 20.39 15.54
N ASP A 352 7.56 20.42 16.89
CA ASP A 352 8.51 19.67 17.72
C ASP A 352 8.08 18.21 17.89
N PHE A 353 6.78 17.92 17.73
CA PHE A 353 6.25 16.57 17.82
C PHE A 353 6.52 15.76 16.55
N ILE A 354 6.24 16.32 15.36
CA ILE A 354 6.64 15.73 14.07
C ILE A 354 7.56 16.70 13.36
N ARG A 355 8.82 16.31 13.18
CA ARG A 355 9.79 17.12 12.45
C ARG A 355 9.55 16.99 10.95
N SER A 356 9.16 18.12 10.34
CA SER A 356 8.86 18.22 8.91
C SER A 356 9.08 19.64 8.44
N ALA A 357 9.72 19.81 7.28
CA ALA A 357 10.00 21.12 6.72
C ALA A 357 8.72 21.85 6.28
N LYS A 358 7.78 21.12 5.67
CA LYS A 358 6.51 21.66 5.17
C LYS A 358 5.33 20.78 5.58
N ARG A 359 4.13 21.39 5.67
CA ARG A 359 2.86 20.68 5.99
C ARG A 359 1.75 21.13 5.04
N LEU A 360 1.09 20.15 4.43
CA LEU A 360 -0.09 20.36 3.60
C LEU A 360 -1.32 19.74 4.30
N PHE A 361 -2.30 20.55 4.59
CA PHE A 361 -3.58 20.12 5.18
C PHE A 361 -4.65 20.05 4.10
N MET A 362 -5.11 18.85 3.77
CA MET A 362 -6.11 18.63 2.72
C MET A 362 -7.48 18.32 3.31
N THR A 363 -8.52 18.94 2.79
CA THR A 363 -9.90 18.66 3.21
C THR A 363 -10.91 18.91 2.09
N ALA A 364 -12.06 18.25 2.18
CA ALA A 364 -13.19 18.54 1.30
C ALA A 364 -14.09 19.65 1.85
N THR A 365 -14.06 19.92 3.14
CA THR A 365 -14.94 20.89 3.80
C THR A 365 -14.11 21.95 4.53
N PRO A 366 -14.28 23.25 4.18
CA PRO A 366 -13.71 24.32 4.98
C PRO A 366 -14.37 24.35 6.37
N ARG A 367 -13.57 24.52 7.41
CA ARG A 367 -14.04 24.82 8.77
C ARG A 367 -13.43 26.10 9.27
#